data_68a985b5a6c45418f0b90c34d6ee973e
#
_entry.id   68a985b5a6c45418f0b90c34d6ee973e
#
_cell.length_a   1.000
_cell.length_b   1.000
_cell.length_c   1.000
_cell.angle_alpha   90.00
_cell.angle_beta   90.00
_cell.angle_gamma   90.00
#
_symmetry.space_group_name_H-M   'P 1'
#
loop_
_entity.id
_entity.type
_entity.pdbx_description
1 polymer ?
#
loop_
_entity_poly.entity_id
_entity_poly.type
_entity_poly.pdbx_seq_one_letter_code
_entity_poly.pdbx_strand_id
1 'polypeptide(L)'
;LVGSEMCIRDRSPSHHFPTGTVMPVSRRYELLGWAAKSDHHYIIEDDYDSELRLGGKPFPTLQSIDVSDKVIYMNTFTKTLASTVRISYMVLPQTLAEKFYRELSFYSCTVSNFEQYTLAEFIENGSFEKHINRLRNYYQNKRDLILQALEKKPLGDYVTIEEEEAGVHFLMHLCTDQKEEKIVTQAKSRGVKLKPLSGYYADTAEAAKQENTYVMNYSSIDPAAMERAAGVLLHILQIPGR
;
A
#
# COMPACT_ATOMS: atom_id res chain seq x y z
N LEU A 1 14.84 -33.47 7.35
CA LEU A 1 13.48 -33.42 7.91
C LEU A 1 12.50 -33.39 6.74
N VAL A 2 12.14 -34.56 6.24
CA VAL A 2 11.09 -34.73 5.23
C VAL A 2 9.78 -34.84 5.99
N GLY A 3 8.83 -33.89 5.78
CA GLY A 3 7.44 -34.18 6.07
C GLY A 3 6.60 -33.20 6.87
N SER A 4 7.04 -31.98 7.19
CA SER A 4 6.15 -30.95 7.75
C SER A 4 6.53 -29.55 7.29
N GLU A 5 6.59 -29.35 5.98
CA GLU A 5 6.83 -28.01 5.44
C GLU A 5 5.55 -27.19 5.57
N MET A 6 5.55 -26.27 6.55
CA MET A 6 4.55 -25.22 6.61
C MET A 6 4.74 -24.31 5.42
N CYS A 7 3.78 -24.29 4.50
CA CYS A 7 3.79 -23.38 3.36
C CYS A 7 3.00 -22.12 3.72
N ILE A 8 3.69 -20.99 3.77
CA ILE A 8 3.09 -19.68 4.02
C ILE A 8 3.16 -18.85 2.75
N ARG A 9 2.06 -18.15 2.44
CA ARG A 9 2.00 -17.12 1.39
C ARG A 9 1.65 -15.78 2.01
N ASP A 10 2.58 -14.84 1.94
CA ASP A 10 2.36 -13.46 2.35
C ASP A 10 1.79 -12.65 1.18
N ARG A 11 0.71 -11.90 1.43
CA ARG A 11 -0.04 -11.12 0.43
C ARG A 11 -0.63 -9.86 1.04
N SER A 12 -0.69 -8.81 0.22
CA SER A 12 -1.44 -7.57 0.51
C SER A 12 -2.60 -7.43 -0.50
N PRO A 13 -3.71 -8.16 -0.30
CA PRO A 13 -4.77 -8.27 -1.30
C PRO A 13 -5.56 -7.00 -1.49
N SER A 14 -5.64 -6.15 -0.47
CA SER A 14 -6.41 -4.91 -0.48
C SER A 14 -5.70 -3.79 -1.23
N HIS A 15 -4.36 -3.74 -1.13
CA HIS A 15 -3.54 -2.74 -1.78
C HIS A 15 -2.07 -3.18 -1.80
N HIS A 16 -1.62 -3.68 -2.94
CA HIS A 16 -0.25 -4.19 -3.06
C HIS A 16 0.76 -3.06 -3.23
N PHE A 17 1.76 -2.98 -2.38
CA PHE A 17 2.89 -2.07 -2.58
C PHE A 17 4.03 -2.82 -3.31
N PRO A 18 4.65 -2.25 -4.38
CA PRO A 18 4.51 -0.85 -4.86
C PRO A 18 3.51 -0.69 -6.01
N THR A 19 2.86 -1.74 -6.50
CA THR A 19 2.08 -1.69 -7.74
C THR A 19 0.71 -1.02 -7.60
N GLY A 20 0.18 -0.84 -6.39
CA GLY A 20 -1.15 -0.29 -6.16
C GLY A 20 -2.29 -1.28 -6.44
N THR A 21 -1.99 -2.44 -7.03
CA THR A 21 -3.02 -3.38 -7.50
C THR A 21 -3.84 -3.97 -6.36
N VAL A 22 -5.14 -4.10 -6.62
CA VAL A 22 -6.09 -4.79 -5.73
C VAL A 22 -6.32 -6.20 -6.26
N MET A 23 -6.18 -7.21 -5.40
CA MET A 23 -6.38 -8.59 -5.79
C MET A 23 -7.85 -8.85 -6.14
N PRO A 24 -8.17 -9.34 -7.38
CA PRO A 24 -9.52 -9.67 -7.78
C PRO A 24 -10.15 -10.74 -6.88
N VAL A 25 -11.48 -10.70 -6.72
CA VAL A 25 -12.22 -11.63 -5.85
C VAL A 25 -12.02 -13.09 -6.27
N SER A 26 -12.01 -13.38 -7.57
CA SER A 26 -11.72 -14.73 -8.08
C SER A 26 -10.38 -15.26 -7.60
N ARG A 27 -9.34 -14.40 -7.61
CA ARG A 27 -8.01 -14.78 -7.16
C ARG A 27 -7.94 -15.00 -5.65
N ARG A 28 -8.76 -14.27 -4.87
CA ARG A 28 -8.90 -14.50 -3.41
C ARG A 28 -9.42 -15.90 -3.13
N TYR A 29 -10.47 -16.32 -3.83
CA TYR A 29 -11.02 -17.69 -3.68
C TYR A 29 -10.05 -18.79 -4.16
N GLU A 30 -9.29 -18.56 -5.22
CA GLU A 30 -8.25 -19.51 -5.65
C GLU A 30 -7.18 -19.69 -4.55
N LEU A 31 -6.78 -18.59 -3.91
CA LEU A 31 -5.77 -18.61 -2.85
C LEU A 31 -6.29 -19.33 -1.60
N LEU A 32 -7.54 -19.05 -1.19
CA LEU A 32 -8.20 -19.77 -0.09
C LEU A 32 -8.36 -21.26 -0.42
N GLY A 33 -8.75 -21.59 -1.66
CA GLY A 33 -8.82 -22.98 -2.12
C GLY A 33 -7.47 -23.70 -2.13
N TRP A 34 -6.37 -22.99 -2.36
CA TRP A 34 -5.04 -23.54 -2.17
C TRP A 34 -4.72 -23.79 -0.69
N ALA A 35 -5.05 -22.87 0.19
CA ALA A 35 -4.79 -23.01 1.62
C ALA A 35 -5.60 -24.16 2.24
N ALA A 36 -6.84 -24.36 1.80
CA ALA A 36 -7.71 -25.43 2.28
C ALA A 36 -7.23 -26.85 1.91
N LYS A 37 -6.27 -27.00 0.98
CA LYS A 37 -5.78 -28.33 0.54
C LYS A 37 -4.86 -29.01 1.54
N SER A 38 -4.37 -28.32 2.57
CA SER A 38 -3.46 -28.89 3.55
C SER A 38 -3.58 -28.21 4.90
N ASP A 39 -3.44 -28.97 5.97
CA ASP A 39 -3.43 -28.45 7.34
C ASP A 39 -2.20 -27.57 7.62
N HIS A 40 -1.16 -27.67 6.80
CA HIS A 40 0.08 -26.93 6.93
C HIS A 40 0.17 -25.70 5.99
N HIS A 41 -0.87 -25.41 5.22
CA HIS A 41 -0.92 -24.20 4.41
C HIS A 41 -1.58 -23.06 5.18
N TYR A 42 -0.95 -21.90 5.17
CA TYR A 42 -1.49 -20.66 5.72
C TYR A 42 -1.24 -19.51 4.77
N ILE A 43 -2.05 -18.46 4.91
CA ILE A 43 -1.91 -17.19 4.21
C ILE A 43 -1.71 -16.11 5.26
N ILE A 44 -0.67 -15.28 5.11
CA ILE A 44 -0.56 -14.02 5.85
C ILE A 44 -1.16 -12.94 4.97
N GLU A 45 -2.22 -12.30 5.45
CA GLU A 45 -2.84 -11.14 4.83
C GLU A 45 -2.32 -9.88 5.53
N ASP A 46 -1.43 -9.14 4.85
CA ASP A 46 -0.92 -7.85 5.30
C ASP A 46 -1.81 -6.73 4.76
N ASP A 47 -2.63 -6.17 5.65
CA ASP A 47 -3.65 -5.16 5.34
C ASP A 47 -3.30 -3.82 6.01
N TYR A 48 -2.25 -3.18 5.53
CA TYR A 48 -1.59 -2.06 6.22
C TYR A 48 -2.25 -0.68 5.98
N ASP A 49 -3.16 -0.52 5.00
CA ASP A 49 -3.75 0.79 4.65
C ASP A 49 -5.16 0.74 4.06
N SER A 50 -5.89 -0.36 4.21
CA SER A 50 -7.25 -0.52 3.65
C SER A 50 -8.25 0.50 4.18
N GLU A 51 -8.05 1.00 5.39
CA GLU A 51 -8.86 2.09 5.96
C GLU A 51 -8.72 3.40 5.16
N LEU A 52 -7.62 3.58 4.41
CA LEU A 52 -7.34 4.78 3.61
C LEU A 52 -7.81 4.66 2.15
N ARG A 53 -8.66 3.70 1.85
CA ARG A 53 -9.28 3.61 0.53
C ARG A 53 -10.15 4.83 0.25
N LEU A 54 -9.88 5.53 -0.86
CA LEU A 54 -10.49 6.81 -1.20
C LEU A 54 -11.75 6.67 -2.07
N GLY A 55 -11.94 5.54 -2.75
CA GLY A 55 -13.09 5.30 -3.63
C GLY A 55 -13.68 3.91 -3.46
N GLY A 56 -14.95 3.76 -3.90
CA GLY A 56 -15.66 2.49 -3.97
C GLY A 56 -16.02 1.83 -2.63
N LYS A 57 -16.64 0.65 -2.72
CA LYS A 57 -16.95 -0.18 -1.54
C LYS A 57 -15.68 -0.92 -1.08
N PRO A 58 -15.50 -1.10 0.24
CA PRO A 58 -14.43 -1.96 0.76
C PRO A 58 -14.52 -3.37 0.13
N PHE A 59 -13.38 -3.91 -0.26
CA PHE A 59 -13.32 -5.34 -0.61
C PHE A 59 -13.29 -6.17 0.67
N PRO A 60 -13.97 -7.33 0.69
CA PRO A 60 -13.86 -8.24 1.82
C PRO A 60 -12.41 -8.71 1.95
N THR A 61 -11.87 -8.72 3.16
CA THR A 61 -10.54 -9.28 3.42
C THR A 61 -10.54 -10.79 3.13
N LEU A 62 -9.38 -11.40 2.90
CA LEU A 62 -9.26 -12.86 2.81
C LEU A 62 -9.77 -13.50 4.11
N GLN A 63 -9.38 -12.92 5.25
CA GLN A 63 -9.82 -13.39 6.56
C GLN A 63 -11.34 -13.37 6.72
N SER A 64 -12.04 -12.33 6.22
CA SER A 64 -13.50 -12.21 6.38
C SER A 64 -14.30 -13.22 5.53
N ILE A 65 -13.69 -13.79 4.48
CA ILE A 65 -14.31 -14.79 3.60
C ILE A 65 -13.68 -16.19 3.75
N ASP A 66 -12.73 -16.34 4.67
CA ASP A 66 -12.11 -17.63 4.96
C ASP A 66 -13.01 -18.50 5.84
N VAL A 67 -13.42 -19.63 5.27
CA VAL A 67 -14.22 -20.66 5.98
C VAL A 67 -13.36 -21.81 6.48
N SER A 68 -12.07 -21.83 6.18
CA SER A 68 -11.15 -22.93 6.44
C SER A 68 -10.16 -22.65 7.59
N ASP A 69 -10.26 -21.46 8.21
CA ASP A 69 -9.40 -21.02 9.31
C ASP A 69 -7.90 -21.08 8.96
N LYS A 70 -7.54 -20.52 7.80
CA LYS A 70 -6.19 -20.55 7.20
C LYS A 70 -5.53 -19.20 7.06
N VAL A 71 -6.25 -18.09 7.32
CA VAL A 71 -5.73 -16.74 7.11
C VAL A 71 -5.28 -16.13 8.43
N ILE A 72 -4.03 -15.72 8.48
CA ILE A 72 -3.45 -14.88 9.54
C ILE A 72 -3.58 -13.44 9.04
N TYR A 73 -4.50 -12.68 9.63
CA TYR A 73 -4.69 -11.28 9.26
C TYR A 73 -3.78 -10.39 10.09
N MET A 74 -3.11 -9.43 9.45
CA MET A 74 -2.25 -8.45 10.10
C MET A 74 -2.62 -7.05 9.67
N ASN A 75 -2.63 -6.10 10.62
CA ASN A 75 -2.84 -4.69 10.33
C ASN A 75 -2.03 -3.81 11.31
N THR A 76 -1.90 -2.53 11.00
CA THR A 76 -1.12 -1.57 11.78
C THR A 76 -1.82 -0.22 11.92
N PHE A 77 -1.76 0.38 13.10
CA PHE A 77 -2.24 1.75 13.33
C PHE A 77 -1.27 2.83 12.88
N THR A 78 -0.06 2.47 12.43
CA THR A 78 0.98 3.42 12.02
C THR A 78 0.56 4.32 10.86
N LYS A 79 -0.22 3.80 9.91
CA LYS A 79 -0.68 4.55 8.74
C LYS A 79 -1.93 5.37 9.01
N THR A 80 -2.77 4.89 9.91
CA THR A 80 -4.07 5.46 10.21
C THR A 80 -4.05 6.45 11.37
N LEU A 81 -3.07 6.40 12.26
CA LEU A 81 -2.92 7.34 13.36
C LEU A 81 -1.71 8.26 13.16
N ALA A 82 -0.53 7.78 13.52
CA ALA A 82 0.71 8.52 13.36
C ALA A 82 1.90 7.56 13.24
N SER A 83 2.97 8.00 12.58
CA SER A 83 4.19 7.19 12.43
C SER A 83 4.88 6.86 13.77
N THR A 84 4.58 7.61 14.82
CA THR A 84 5.05 7.38 16.19
C THR A 84 4.26 6.30 16.90
N VAL A 85 3.02 6.05 16.52
CA VAL A 85 2.20 4.94 17.04
C VAL A 85 2.66 3.65 16.39
N ARG A 86 3.43 2.87 17.15
CA ARG A 86 4.06 1.63 16.67
C ARG A 86 3.28 0.39 17.10
N ILE A 87 1.97 0.42 16.93
CA ILE A 87 1.06 -0.66 17.29
C ILE A 87 0.59 -1.36 16.01
N SER A 88 0.76 -2.67 15.99
CA SER A 88 0.16 -3.58 15.01
C SER A 88 -0.55 -4.70 15.74
N TYR A 89 -1.47 -5.35 15.07
CA TYR A 89 -2.19 -6.50 15.60
C TYR A 89 -2.31 -7.60 14.57
N MET A 90 -2.55 -8.82 15.05
CA MET A 90 -2.87 -9.94 14.18
C MET A 90 -4.10 -10.69 14.71
N VAL A 91 -4.88 -11.20 13.78
CA VAL A 91 -5.98 -12.13 14.05
C VAL A 91 -5.53 -13.49 13.56
N LEU A 92 -5.36 -14.40 14.50
CA LEU A 92 -4.88 -15.76 14.22
C LEU A 92 -6.06 -16.70 13.98
N PRO A 93 -5.91 -17.69 13.09
CA PRO A 93 -6.72 -18.89 13.10
C PRO A 93 -6.82 -19.50 14.51
N GLN A 94 -7.99 -20.05 14.86
CA GLN A 94 -8.22 -20.52 16.23
C GLN A 94 -7.17 -21.54 16.70
N THR A 95 -6.82 -22.49 15.83
CA THR A 95 -5.79 -23.51 16.13
C THR A 95 -4.40 -22.90 16.36
N LEU A 96 -4.05 -21.85 15.64
CA LEU A 96 -2.79 -21.15 15.85
C LEU A 96 -2.82 -20.25 17.08
N ALA A 97 -3.97 -19.64 17.40
CA ALA A 97 -4.13 -18.86 18.61
C ALA A 97 -3.95 -19.74 19.88
N GLU A 98 -4.56 -20.91 19.90
CA GLU A 98 -4.40 -21.89 20.99
C GLU A 98 -2.92 -22.31 21.15
N LYS A 99 -2.26 -22.59 20.03
CA LYS A 99 -0.83 -22.93 20.02
C LYS A 99 0.03 -21.76 20.49
N PHE A 100 -0.26 -20.55 20.03
CA PHE A 100 0.43 -19.34 20.44
C PHE A 100 0.36 -19.14 21.95
N TYR A 101 -0.82 -19.19 22.55
CA TYR A 101 -0.98 -19.05 24.00
C TYR A 101 -0.32 -20.17 24.79
N ARG A 102 -0.32 -21.39 24.29
CA ARG A 102 0.33 -22.52 24.97
C ARG A 102 1.86 -22.41 24.94
N GLU A 103 2.43 -22.00 23.82
CA GLU A 103 3.88 -22.07 23.59
C GLU A 103 4.59 -20.72 23.83
N LEU A 104 3.88 -19.61 23.65
CA LEU A 104 4.46 -18.28 23.68
C LEU A 104 3.88 -17.36 24.77
N SER A 105 3.08 -17.89 25.70
CA SER A 105 2.47 -17.11 26.80
C SER A 105 3.50 -16.45 27.74
N PHE A 106 4.74 -16.89 27.71
CA PHE A 106 5.83 -16.28 28.49
C PHE A 106 6.35 -14.96 27.90
N TYR A 107 5.99 -14.63 26.66
CA TYR A 107 6.30 -13.33 26.08
C TYR A 107 5.31 -12.27 26.55
N SER A 108 5.83 -11.19 27.10
CA SER A 108 5.01 -10.01 27.39
C SER A 108 4.73 -9.22 26.13
N CYS A 109 3.53 -8.63 26.06
CA CYS A 109 3.21 -7.68 25.00
C CYS A 109 4.18 -6.48 25.06
N THR A 110 4.77 -6.12 23.92
CA THR A 110 5.72 -5.00 23.84
C THR A 110 5.04 -3.63 23.82
N VAL A 111 3.72 -3.60 23.56
CA VAL A 111 2.92 -2.37 23.60
C VAL A 111 2.56 -2.08 25.05
N SER A 112 2.83 -0.86 25.52
CA SER A 112 2.52 -0.47 26.90
C SER A 112 1.02 -0.50 27.18
N ASN A 113 0.63 -0.84 28.41
CA ASN A 113 -0.78 -0.85 28.80
C ASN A 113 -1.43 0.55 28.62
N PHE A 114 -0.67 1.61 28.85
CA PHE A 114 -1.16 2.98 28.62
C PHE A 114 -1.57 3.20 27.17
N GLU A 115 -0.75 2.79 26.21
CA GLU A 115 -1.06 2.91 24.78
C GLU A 115 -2.25 2.01 24.40
N GLN A 116 -2.31 0.78 24.93
CA GLN A 116 -3.42 -0.13 24.66
C GLN A 116 -4.75 0.44 25.16
N TYR A 117 -4.83 0.92 26.41
CA TYR A 117 -6.04 1.52 26.96
C TYR A 117 -6.43 2.82 26.25
N THR A 118 -5.45 3.66 25.92
CA THR A 118 -5.71 4.89 25.15
C THR A 118 -6.29 4.57 23.79
N LEU A 119 -5.75 3.57 23.10
CA LEU A 119 -6.27 3.16 21.79
C LEU A 119 -7.67 2.53 21.90
N ALA A 120 -7.90 1.70 22.91
CA ALA A 120 -9.21 1.11 23.17
C ALA A 120 -10.27 2.19 23.38
N GLU A 121 -10.02 3.16 24.26
CA GLU A 121 -10.92 4.29 24.51
C GLU A 121 -11.16 5.12 23.24
N PHE A 122 -10.11 5.35 22.43
CA PHE A 122 -10.19 6.09 21.18
C PHE A 122 -11.08 5.39 20.14
N ILE A 123 -11.08 4.06 20.13
CA ILE A 123 -11.93 3.25 19.26
C ILE A 123 -13.37 3.21 19.82
N GLU A 124 -13.55 2.89 21.10
CA GLU A 124 -14.85 2.67 21.71
C GLU A 124 -15.74 3.92 21.70
N ASN A 125 -15.17 5.11 21.90
CA ASN A 125 -15.91 6.36 21.87
C ASN A 125 -16.17 6.89 20.44
N GLY A 126 -15.81 6.14 19.38
CA GLY A 126 -16.01 6.48 17.98
C GLY A 126 -15.07 7.58 17.44
N SER A 127 -14.07 8.00 18.22
CA SER A 127 -13.10 9.02 17.78
C SER A 127 -12.19 8.52 16.67
N PHE A 128 -11.84 7.24 16.68
CA PHE A 128 -11.05 6.59 15.63
C PHE A 128 -11.78 6.67 14.28
N GLU A 129 -13.04 6.29 14.23
CA GLU A 129 -13.83 6.35 12.99
C GLU A 129 -13.95 7.78 12.43
N LYS A 130 -14.22 8.75 13.31
CA LYS A 130 -14.24 10.16 12.93
C LYS A 130 -12.89 10.64 12.39
N HIS A 131 -11.80 10.16 12.98
CA HIS A 131 -10.45 10.47 12.52
C HIS A 131 -10.19 9.87 11.14
N ILE A 132 -10.50 8.58 10.90
CA ILE A 132 -10.35 7.92 9.61
C ILE A 132 -11.13 8.66 8.52
N ASN A 133 -12.38 9.07 8.79
CA ASN A 133 -13.19 9.79 7.82
C ASN A 133 -12.58 11.16 7.45
N ARG A 134 -12.02 11.90 8.44
CA ARG A 134 -11.27 13.15 8.17
C ARG A 134 -10.01 12.90 7.37
N LEU A 135 -9.29 11.84 7.68
CA LEU A 135 -8.05 11.47 7.00
C LEU A 135 -8.31 11.07 5.55
N ARG A 136 -9.37 10.31 5.27
CA ARG A 136 -9.81 9.99 3.90
C ARG A 136 -10.10 11.26 3.10
N ASN A 137 -10.91 12.17 3.63
CA ASN A 137 -11.22 13.44 2.97
C ASN A 137 -9.96 14.28 2.72
N TYR A 138 -9.05 14.32 3.69
CA TYR A 138 -7.78 15.03 3.54
C TYR A 138 -6.93 14.44 2.40
N TYR A 139 -6.77 13.09 2.37
CA TYR A 139 -5.99 12.45 1.33
C TYR A 139 -6.68 12.49 -0.03
N GLN A 140 -7.99 12.41 -0.09
CA GLN A 140 -8.73 12.58 -1.34
C GLN A 140 -8.48 13.97 -1.95
N ASN A 141 -8.67 15.03 -1.18
CA ASN A 141 -8.40 16.40 -1.64
C ASN A 141 -6.94 16.57 -2.07
N LYS A 142 -6.02 16.01 -1.30
CA LYS A 142 -4.58 16.08 -1.59
C LYS A 142 -4.23 15.36 -2.89
N ARG A 143 -4.77 14.16 -3.10
CA ARG A 143 -4.64 13.39 -4.34
C ARG A 143 -5.14 14.19 -5.53
N ASP A 144 -6.36 14.71 -5.43
CA ASP A 144 -7.03 15.43 -6.52
C ASP A 144 -6.22 16.67 -6.96
N LEU A 145 -5.64 17.42 -6.00
CA LEU A 145 -4.74 18.53 -6.32
C LEU A 145 -3.46 18.09 -7.05
N ILE A 146 -2.90 16.95 -6.65
CA ILE A 146 -1.69 16.40 -7.28
C ILE A 146 -2.01 15.91 -8.70
N LEU A 147 -3.12 15.18 -8.88
CA LEU A 147 -3.56 14.71 -10.19
C LEU A 147 -3.84 15.89 -11.12
N GLN A 148 -4.56 16.91 -10.65
CA GLN A 148 -4.82 18.12 -11.42
C GLN A 148 -3.54 18.79 -11.94
N ALA A 149 -2.48 18.82 -11.13
CA ALA A 149 -1.20 19.39 -11.55
C ALA A 149 -0.47 18.53 -12.60
N LEU A 150 -0.57 17.19 -12.49
CA LEU A 150 0.06 16.26 -13.44
C LEU A 150 -0.68 16.17 -14.76
N GLU A 151 -2.02 16.21 -14.73
CA GLU A 151 -2.88 16.11 -15.92
C GLU A 151 -2.99 17.44 -16.70
N LYS A 152 -2.51 18.54 -16.10
CA LYS A 152 -2.51 19.85 -16.76
C LYS A 152 -1.64 19.85 -18.01
N LYS A 153 -2.21 20.29 -19.15
CA LYS A 153 -1.48 20.40 -20.41
C LYS A 153 -0.35 21.42 -20.34
N PRO A 154 0.80 21.18 -21.01
CA PRO A 154 1.05 20.07 -21.94
C PRO A 154 1.52 18.77 -21.25
N LEU A 155 1.81 18.74 -19.94
CA LEU A 155 2.37 17.56 -19.26
C LEU A 155 1.39 16.37 -19.32
N GLY A 156 0.10 16.63 -19.14
CA GLY A 156 -0.93 15.59 -19.12
C GLY A 156 -1.03 14.77 -20.41
N ASP A 157 -0.53 15.28 -21.54
CA ASP A 157 -0.47 14.52 -22.78
C ASP A 157 0.64 13.44 -22.76
N TYR A 158 1.53 13.47 -21.76
CA TYR A 158 2.68 12.57 -21.59
C TYR A 158 2.65 11.76 -20.30
N VAL A 159 1.58 11.89 -19.52
CA VAL A 159 1.42 11.22 -18.22
C VAL A 159 0.20 10.31 -18.26
N THR A 160 0.37 9.08 -17.80
CA THR A 160 -0.74 8.16 -17.51
C THR A 160 -0.71 7.83 -16.02
N ILE A 161 -1.87 7.88 -15.38
CA ILE A 161 -2.04 7.58 -13.96
C ILE A 161 -2.78 6.26 -13.82
N GLU A 162 -2.32 5.42 -12.90
CA GLU A 162 -2.90 4.11 -12.62
C GLU A 162 -3.02 3.91 -11.10
N GLU A 163 -4.04 3.16 -10.67
CA GLU A 163 -4.26 2.72 -9.26
C GLU A 163 -4.45 3.88 -8.26
N GLU A 164 -5.05 5.00 -8.67
CA GLU A 164 -5.22 6.18 -7.80
C GLU A 164 -6.32 6.05 -6.74
N GLU A 165 -7.15 5.01 -6.78
CA GLU A 165 -8.28 4.88 -5.86
C GLU A 165 -7.96 4.13 -4.56
N ALA A 166 -6.84 3.45 -4.50
CA ALA A 166 -6.47 2.63 -3.36
C ALA A 166 -5.27 3.20 -2.59
N GLY A 167 -5.38 3.28 -1.26
CA GLY A 167 -4.30 3.67 -0.37
C GLY A 167 -3.80 5.10 -0.54
N VAL A 168 -2.51 5.31 -0.32
CA VAL A 168 -1.86 6.65 -0.31
C VAL A 168 -0.77 6.80 -1.38
N HIS A 169 -0.79 5.95 -2.40
CA HIS A 169 0.09 6.06 -3.55
C HIS A 169 -0.63 5.64 -4.84
N PHE A 170 -0.09 6.08 -5.97
CA PHE A 170 -0.51 5.67 -7.31
C PHE A 170 0.72 5.51 -8.20
N LEU A 171 0.54 4.97 -9.38
CA LEU A 171 1.58 4.88 -10.39
C LEU A 171 1.43 6.00 -11.41
N MET A 172 2.54 6.64 -11.74
CA MET A 172 2.65 7.62 -12.80
C MET A 172 3.57 7.08 -13.88
N HIS A 173 3.05 6.83 -15.07
CA HIS A 173 3.84 6.45 -16.22
C HIS A 173 4.12 7.69 -17.11
N LEU A 174 5.39 7.89 -17.49
CA LEU A 174 5.81 8.93 -18.44
C LEU A 174 5.96 8.33 -19.84
N CYS A 175 5.13 8.78 -20.77
CA CYS A 175 5.18 8.39 -22.18
C CYS A 175 6.36 9.10 -22.87
N THR A 176 7.54 8.47 -22.89
CA THR A 176 8.76 9.03 -23.45
C THR A 176 9.75 7.95 -23.86
N ASP A 177 10.56 8.23 -24.89
CA ASP A 177 11.67 7.36 -25.32
C ASP A 177 12.98 7.61 -24.53
N GLN A 178 12.97 8.54 -23.58
CA GLN A 178 14.14 8.80 -22.76
C GLN A 178 14.34 7.68 -21.73
N LYS A 179 15.60 7.30 -21.50
CA LYS A 179 15.95 6.29 -20.49
C LYS A 179 15.60 6.78 -19.07
N GLU A 180 14.99 5.91 -18.30
CA GLU A 180 14.58 6.15 -16.92
C GLU A 180 15.70 6.74 -16.04
N GLU A 181 16.91 6.18 -16.11
CA GLU A 181 18.06 6.64 -15.34
C GLU A 181 18.40 8.12 -15.63
N LYS A 182 18.27 8.56 -16.88
CA LYS A 182 18.51 9.94 -17.28
C LYS A 182 17.45 10.86 -16.67
N ILE A 183 16.17 10.47 -16.72
CA ILE A 183 15.05 11.22 -16.14
C ILE A 183 15.24 11.38 -14.64
N VAL A 184 15.49 10.28 -13.94
CA VAL A 184 15.69 10.24 -12.47
C VAL A 184 16.87 11.15 -12.05
N THR A 185 18.00 11.05 -12.78
CA THR A 185 19.19 11.86 -12.50
C THR A 185 18.92 13.35 -12.70
N GLN A 186 18.28 13.71 -13.80
CA GLN A 186 17.95 15.10 -14.10
C GLN A 186 16.89 15.68 -13.17
N ALA A 187 15.88 14.88 -12.79
CA ALA A 187 14.88 15.30 -11.82
C ALA A 187 15.52 15.56 -10.44
N LYS A 188 16.37 14.63 -9.98
CA LYS A 188 17.10 14.77 -8.72
C LYS A 188 17.98 16.03 -8.67
N SER A 189 18.70 16.34 -9.76
CA SER A 189 19.53 17.56 -9.86
C SER A 189 18.74 18.86 -9.77
N ARG A 190 17.42 18.81 -10.07
CA ARG A 190 16.47 19.93 -9.99
C ARG A 190 15.57 19.88 -8.74
N GLY A 191 15.91 19.02 -7.76
CA GLY A 191 15.19 18.92 -6.49
C GLY A 191 13.89 18.08 -6.54
N VAL A 192 13.65 17.32 -7.61
CA VAL A 192 12.52 16.39 -7.73
C VAL A 192 13.02 14.96 -7.59
N LYS A 193 12.54 14.26 -6.56
CA LYS A 193 12.90 12.85 -6.31
C LYS A 193 11.82 11.94 -6.87
N LEU A 194 12.13 11.26 -7.96
CA LEU A 194 11.30 10.20 -8.52
C LEU A 194 11.72 8.84 -7.95
N LYS A 195 10.74 7.95 -7.76
CA LYS A 195 10.96 6.55 -7.34
C LYS A 195 10.52 5.62 -8.44
N PRO A 196 11.46 5.08 -9.25
CA PRO A 196 11.12 4.15 -10.33
C PRO A 196 10.51 2.86 -9.77
N LEU A 197 9.48 2.37 -10.45
CA LEU A 197 8.87 1.08 -10.15
C LEU A 197 9.82 -0.06 -10.50
N SER A 198 10.63 0.08 -11.56
CA SER A 198 11.67 -0.86 -11.98
C SER A 198 12.61 -1.27 -10.84
N GLY A 199 12.94 -0.34 -9.93
CA GLY A 199 13.81 -0.56 -8.78
C GLY A 199 13.27 -1.52 -7.71
N TYR A 200 12.01 -1.94 -7.81
CA TYR A 200 11.39 -2.91 -6.91
C TYR A 200 11.41 -4.34 -7.46
N TYR A 201 11.86 -4.54 -8.69
CA TYR A 201 11.95 -5.84 -9.34
C TYR A 201 13.37 -6.40 -9.25
N ALA A 202 13.49 -7.63 -8.79
CA ALA A 202 14.78 -8.35 -8.78
C ALA A 202 15.14 -8.91 -10.16
N ASP A 203 14.14 -9.26 -10.98
CA ASP A 203 14.30 -9.70 -12.35
C ASP A 203 14.44 -8.50 -13.29
N THR A 204 15.54 -8.44 -14.02
CA THR A 204 15.86 -7.34 -14.95
C THR A 204 14.91 -7.29 -16.14
N ALA A 205 14.38 -8.42 -16.61
CA ALA A 205 13.42 -8.46 -17.71
C ALA A 205 12.05 -7.93 -17.27
N GLU A 206 11.62 -8.27 -16.06
CA GLU A 206 10.39 -7.69 -15.49
C GLU A 206 10.57 -6.21 -15.14
N ALA A 207 11.73 -5.81 -14.61
CA ALA A 207 12.05 -4.41 -14.36
C ALA A 207 11.97 -3.55 -15.63
N ALA A 208 12.48 -4.06 -16.76
CA ALA A 208 12.45 -3.34 -18.05
C ALA A 208 11.03 -3.07 -18.55
N LYS A 209 10.05 -3.92 -18.21
CA LYS A 209 8.64 -3.69 -18.56
C LYS A 209 8.01 -2.53 -17.79
N GLN A 210 8.65 -2.11 -16.70
CA GLN A 210 8.19 -1.02 -15.81
C GLN A 210 8.97 0.28 -16.03
N GLU A 211 9.77 0.37 -17.10
CA GLU A 211 10.57 1.55 -17.41
C GLU A 211 9.68 2.80 -17.51
N ASN A 212 10.15 3.91 -16.97
CA ASN A 212 9.42 5.19 -16.90
C ASN A 212 8.10 5.16 -16.09
N THR A 213 7.89 4.15 -15.26
CA THR A 213 6.79 4.11 -14.29
C THR A 213 7.31 4.45 -12.90
N TYR A 214 6.65 5.38 -12.20
CA TYR A 214 7.11 5.92 -10.92
C TYR A 214 6.05 5.75 -9.84
N VAL A 215 6.48 5.33 -8.64
CA VAL A 215 5.61 5.21 -7.46
C VAL A 215 5.45 6.58 -6.81
N MET A 216 4.26 7.14 -6.88
CA MET A 216 3.89 8.45 -6.36
C MET A 216 3.20 8.30 -5.00
N ASN A 217 3.98 8.35 -3.92
CA ASN A 217 3.40 8.32 -2.56
C ASN A 217 3.00 9.74 -2.15
N TYR A 218 1.74 10.07 -2.32
CA TYR A 218 1.22 11.41 -2.06
C TYR A 218 1.01 11.75 -0.58
N SER A 219 1.16 10.80 0.34
CA SER A 219 1.13 11.12 1.77
C SER A 219 2.21 12.12 2.17
N SER A 220 3.37 12.05 1.51
CA SER A 220 4.54 12.91 1.77
C SER A 220 4.74 14.05 0.77
N ILE A 221 3.95 14.11 -0.30
CA ILE A 221 4.05 15.18 -1.31
C ILE A 221 3.34 16.44 -0.79
N ASP A 222 3.95 17.60 -1.00
CA ASP A 222 3.30 18.89 -0.82
C ASP A 222 2.60 19.29 -2.13
N PRO A 223 1.26 19.40 -2.17
CA PRO A 223 0.53 19.82 -3.38
C PRO A 223 0.99 21.16 -3.93
N ALA A 224 1.39 22.11 -3.08
CA ALA A 224 1.88 23.42 -3.50
C ALA A 224 3.21 23.32 -4.30
N ALA A 225 3.98 22.26 -4.12
CA ALA A 225 5.22 22.03 -4.87
C ALA A 225 4.97 21.35 -6.23
N MET A 226 3.76 20.87 -6.50
CA MET A 226 3.48 20.06 -7.69
C MET A 226 3.58 20.84 -9.00
N GLU A 227 3.16 22.10 -9.05
CA GLU A 227 3.33 22.92 -10.27
C GLU A 227 4.82 23.08 -10.63
N ARG A 228 5.68 23.29 -9.63
CA ARG A 228 7.14 23.35 -9.84
C ARG A 228 7.69 21.99 -10.31
N ALA A 229 7.24 20.89 -9.70
CA ALA A 229 7.66 19.55 -10.11
C ALA A 229 7.20 19.22 -11.54
N ALA A 230 5.98 19.58 -11.91
CA ALA A 230 5.46 19.45 -13.27
C ALA A 230 6.30 20.27 -14.28
N GLY A 231 6.67 21.51 -13.93
CA GLY A 231 7.58 22.32 -14.76
C GLY A 231 8.96 21.68 -14.95
N VAL A 232 9.51 21.03 -13.92
CA VAL A 232 10.77 20.27 -14.03
C VAL A 232 10.61 19.08 -14.98
N LEU A 233 9.51 18.32 -14.88
CA LEU A 233 9.25 17.20 -15.79
C LEU A 233 9.11 17.65 -17.24
N LEU A 234 8.36 18.74 -17.52
CA LEU A 234 8.23 19.32 -18.84
C LEU A 234 9.61 19.67 -19.45
N HIS A 235 10.47 20.29 -18.64
CA HIS A 235 11.82 20.64 -19.09
C HIS A 235 12.68 19.40 -19.41
N ILE A 236 12.61 18.36 -18.58
CA ILE A 236 13.33 17.10 -18.80
C ILE A 236 12.85 16.39 -20.05
N LEU A 237 11.54 16.35 -20.26
CA LEU A 237 10.92 15.74 -21.43
C LEU A 237 11.09 16.59 -22.71
N GLN A 238 11.68 17.78 -22.61
CA GLN A 238 11.87 18.76 -23.71
C GLN A 238 10.55 19.19 -24.35
N ILE A 239 9.46 19.21 -23.57
CA ILE A 239 8.15 19.65 -24.01
C ILE A 239 8.10 21.18 -23.90
N PRO A 240 7.73 21.93 -25.00
CA PRO A 240 7.60 23.36 -24.92
C PRO A 240 6.54 23.76 -23.88
N GLY A 241 6.96 24.48 -22.84
CA GLY A 241 6.02 25.13 -21.91
C GLY A 241 5.22 26.19 -22.67
N ARG A 242 3.92 26.27 -22.40
CA ARG A 242 3.08 27.39 -22.85
C ARG A 242 3.19 28.55 -21.88
#